data_b9b773fe9f9977eab900ce4975ea4f67
#
_entry.id   b9b773fe9f9977eab900ce4975ea4f67
#
_cell.length_a   1.000
_cell.length_b   1.000
_cell.length_c   1.000
_cell.angle_alpha   90.00
_cell.angle_beta   90.00
_cell.angle_gamma   90.00
#
_symmetry.space_group_name_H-M   'P 1'
#
loop_
_entity.id
_entity.type
_entity.pdbx_description
1 polymer ?
#
loop_
_entity_poly.entity_id
_entity_poly.type
_entity_poly.pdbx_seq_one_letter_code
_entity_poly.pdbx_strand_id
1 'polypeptide(L)'
;MRGPSAWRVAAVACAVAIVVSGVLPTQGVVHAIAEGRDDLLTSAGHFASYAVLAFVLAVALDDWRISRRAMLGTAVLAVSLGIVIELVQAPLPYRDCQFGDALVDAAGVALGLVVFSAAARARGRRPRWRRG
;
A
#
# COMPACT_ATOMS: atom_id res chain seq x y z
N MET A 1 3.40 3.98 22.71
CA MET A 1 3.93 3.26 21.53
C MET A 1 2.99 2.11 21.22
N ARG A 2 2.47 2.00 20.00
CA ARG A 2 1.64 0.86 19.60
C ARG A 2 2.58 -0.33 19.42
N GLY A 3 2.29 -1.47 20.08
CA GLY A 3 3.11 -2.68 19.98
C GLY A 3 3.05 -3.31 18.57
N PRO A 4 3.92 -4.28 18.26
CA PRO A 4 4.00 -4.97 16.96
C PRO A 4 2.66 -5.53 16.47
N SER A 5 1.78 -5.91 17.39
CA SER A 5 0.43 -6.40 17.08
C SER A 5 -0.46 -5.35 16.42
N ALA A 6 -0.37 -4.08 16.82
CA ALA A 6 -1.18 -3.01 16.24
C ALA A 6 -0.83 -2.74 14.78
N TRP A 7 0.46 -2.80 14.42
CA TRP A 7 0.91 -2.64 13.04
C TRP A 7 0.51 -3.82 12.14
N ARG A 8 0.52 -5.04 12.69
CA ARG A 8 0.01 -6.23 11.97
C ARG A 8 -1.48 -6.12 11.69
N VAL A 9 -2.27 -5.69 12.67
CA VAL A 9 -3.70 -5.44 12.48
C VAL A 9 -3.92 -4.35 11.42
N ALA A 10 -3.16 -3.24 11.49
CA ALA A 10 -3.24 -2.18 10.49
C ALA A 10 -2.87 -2.67 9.08
N ALA A 11 -1.84 -3.51 8.93
CA ALA A 11 -1.44 -4.07 7.64
C ALA A 11 -2.55 -4.97 7.06
N VAL A 12 -3.15 -5.83 7.87
CA VAL A 12 -4.28 -6.67 7.45
C VAL A 12 -5.48 -5.80 7.08
N ALA A 13 -5.82 -4.79 7.88
CA ALA A 13 -6.93 -3.89 7.58
C ALA A 13 -6.71 -3.12 6.26
N CYS A 14 -5.50 -2.62 6.02
CA CYS A 14 -5.14 -1.98 4.74
C CYS A 14 -5.28 -2.96 3.57
N ALA A 15 -4.76 -4.18 3.68
CA ALA A 15 -4.87 -5.18 2.63
C ALA A 15 -6.33 -5.53 2.34
N VAL A 16 -7.14 -5.75 3.37
CA VAL A 16 -8.58 -6.02 3.22
C VAL A 16 -9.29 -4.83 2.55
N ALA A 17 -9.01 -3.60 2.97
CA ALA A 17 -9.59 -2.41 2.36
C ALA A 17 -9.26 -2.29 0.87
N ILE A 18 -8.01 -2.58 0.47
CA ILE A 18 -7.57 -2.59 -0.93
C ILE A 18 -8.32 -3.68 -1.71
N VAL A 19 -8.42 -4.91 -1.19
CA VAL A 19 -9.15 -6.00 -1.84
C VAL A 19 -10.63 -5.64 -2.01
N VAL A 20 -11.27 -5.16 -0.96
CA VAL A 20 -12.69 -4.78 -0.98
C VAL A 20 -12.94 -3.66 -1.99
N SER A 21 -12.14 -2.59 -1.97
CA SER A 21 -12.27 -1.48 -2.94
C SER A 21 -11.96 -1.92 -4.38
N GLY A 22 -11.04 -2.89 -4.54
CA GLY A 22 -10.71 -3.46 -5.84
C GLY A 22 -11.85 -4.27 -6.45
N VAL A 23 -12.63 -5.00 -5.66
CA VAL A 23 -13.70 -5.89 -6.15
C VAL A 23 -15.06 -5.20 -6.21
N LEU A 24 -15.32 -4.19 -5.36
CA LEU A 24 -16.60 -3.47 -5.38
C LEU A 24 -16.76 -2.59 -6.62
N PRO A 25 -17.98 -2.42 -7.14
CA PRO A 25 -18.29 -1.53 -8.26
C PRO A 25 -18.26 -0.06 -7.82
N THR A 26 -17.07 0.47 -7.54
CA THR A 26 -16.88 1.87 -7.07
C THR A 26 -16.83 2.89 -8.20
N GLN A 27 -16.79 2.47 -9.46
CA GLN A 27 -16.64 3.35 -10.63
C GLN A 27 -17.74 4.41 -10.73
N GLY A 28 -18.99 4.08 -10.40
CA GLY A 28 -20.07 5.05 -10.41
C GLY A 28 -19.89 6.19 -9.39
N VAL A 29 -19.30 5.90 -8.24
CA VAL A 29 -18.98 6.90 -7.21
C VAL A 29 -17.79 7.75 -7.64
N VAL A 30 -16.75 7.12 -8.19
CA VAL A 30 -15.57 7.83 -8.70
C VAL A 30 -15.96 8.73 -9.85
N HIS A 31 -16.76 8.24 -10.81
CA HIS A 31 -17.25 9.03 -11.93
C HIS A 31 -18.07 10.26 -11.47
N ALA A 32 -18.94 10.10 -10.48
CA ALA A 32 -19.75 11.20 -9.93
C ALA A 32 -18.91 12.29 -9.24
N ILE A 33 -17.73 11.94 -8.71
CA ILE A 33 -16.85 12.88 -8.00
C ILE A 33 -15.79 13.48 -8.95
N ALA A 34 -15.38 12.73 -9.96
CA ALA A 34 -14.18 13.02 -10.74
C ALA A 34 -14.39 13.96 -11.93
N GLU A 35 -15.64 14.21 -12.35
CA GLU A 35 -15.97 15.11 -13.48
C GLU A 35 -15.08 14.89 -14.73
N GLY A 36 -14.84 13.63 -15.11
CA GLY A 36 -14.03 13.28 -16.29
C GLY A 36 -12.51 13.15 -16.02
N ARG A 37 -12.10 13.05 -14.75
CA ARG A 37 -10.71 12.75 -14.33
C ARG A 37 -10.59 11.37 -13.69
N ASP A 38 -11.45 10.45 -14.09
CA ASP A 38 -11.62 9.13 -13.46
C ASP A 38 -10.31 8.33 -13.43
N ASP A 39 -9.57 8.31 -14.55
CA ASP A 39 -8.31 7.57 -14.64
C ASP A 39 -7.24 8.12 -13.72
N LEU A 40 -7.12 9.45 -13.62
CA LEU A 40 -6.13 10.09 -12.76
C LEU A 40 -6.42 9.84 -11.28
N LEU A 41 -7.69 9.94 -10.86
CA LEU A 41 -8.08 9.70 -9.47
C LEU A 41 -7.97 8.23 -9.10
N THR A 42 -8.30 7.32 -10.01
CA THR A 42 -8.13 5.88 -9.82
C THR A 42 -6.66 5.55 -9.65
N SER A 43 -5.80 6.00 -10.57
CA SER A 43 -4.34 5.75 -10.49
C SER A 43 -3.72 6.39 -9.24
N ALA A 44 -4.15 7.60 -8.85
CA ALA A 44 -3.69 8.22 -7.61
C ALA A 44 -4.13 7.43 -6.36
N GLY A 45 -5.34 6.87 -6.39
CA GLY A 45 -5.87 5.99 -5.35
C GLY A 45 -5.04 4.71 -5.21
N HIS A 46 -4.73 4.04 -6.31
CA HIS A 46 -3.84 2.87 -6.36
C HIS A 46 -2.47 3.21 -5.77
N PHE A 47 -1.81 4.22 -6.32
CA PHE A 47 -0.51 4.69 -5.85
C PHE A 47 -0.48 4.95 -4.34
N ALA A 48 -1.43 5.73 -3.82
CA ALA A 48 -1.49 6.09 -2.41
C ALA A 48 -1.78 4.88 -1.52
N SER A 49 -2.70 4.02 -1.92
CA SER A 49 -3.09 2.82 -1.16
C SER A 49 -1.92 1.85 -1.00
N TYR A 50 -1.17 1.61 -2.09
CA TYR A 50 -0.01 0.72 -2.04
C TYR A 50 1.20 1.35 -1.34
N ALA A 51 1.36 2.68 -1.38
CA ALA A 51 2.36 3.36 -0.58
C ALA A 51 2.09 3.22 0.93
N VAL A 52 0.84 3.39 1.34
CA VAL A 52 0.42 3.18 2.75
C VAL A 52 0.57 1.72 3.15
N LEU A 53 0.12 0.78 2.33
CA LEU A 53 0.24 -0.65 2.58
C LEU A 53 1.71 -1.05 2.80
N ALA A 54 2.60 -0.65 1.88
CA ALA A 54 4.02 -0.97 1.97
C ALA A 54 4.67 -0.38 3.21
N PHE A 55 4.35 0.86 3.57
CA PHE A 55 4.84 1.48 4.80
C PHE A 55 4.40 0.70 6.04
N VAL A 56 3.10 0.44 6.18
CA VAL A 56 2.52 -0.24 7.35
C VAL A 56 3.02 -1.68 7.45
N LEU A 57 3.13 -2.38 6.32
CA LEU A 57 3.62 -3.74 6.24
C LEU A 57 5.11 -3.84 6.61
N ALA A 58 5.94 -2.89 6.15
CA ALA A 58 7.35 -2.83 6.53
C ALA A 58 7.52 -2.64 8.06
N VAL A 59 6.72 -1.78 8.68
CA VAL A 59 6.72 -1.62 10.14
C VAL A 59 6.25 -2.90 10.83
N ALA A 60 5.21 -3.56 10.30
CA ALA A 60 4.64 -4.78 10.88
C ALA A 60 5.61 -5.98 10.84
N LEU A 61 6.45 -6.05 9.80
CA LEU A 61 7.41 -7.14 9.60
C LEU A 61 8.71 -6.97 10.40
N ASP A 62 9.17 -5.74 10.62
CA ASP A 62 10.53 -5.51 11.14
C ASP A 62 10.62 -4.45 12.26
N ASP A 63 9.51 -4.01 12.80
CA ASP A 63 9.41 -3.07 13.94
C ASP A 63 10.41 -1.88 13.83
N TRP A 64 10.33 -1.13 12.74
CA TRP A 64 11.19 0.03 12.45
C TRP A 64 12.67 -0.29 12.16
N ARG A 65 13.03 -1.56 11.99
CA ARG A 65 14.37 -1.95 11.53
C ARG A 65 14.41 -1.94 10.01
N ILE A 66 15.58 -1.59 9.45
CA ILE A 66 15.78 -1.60 8.00
C ILE A 66 16.54 -2.90 7.67
N SER A 67 15.80 -3.99 7.47
CA SER A 67 16.39 -5.25 7.02
C SER A 67 16.04 -5.52 5.56
N ARG A 68 17.00 -6.07 4.81
CA ARG A 68 16.76 -6.47 3.41
C ARG A 68 15.61 -7.48 3.28
N ARG A 69 15.51 -8.42 4.25
CA ARG A 69 14.47 -9.46 4.22
C ARG A 69 13.08 -8.85 4.36
N ALA A 70 12.88 -7.93 5.32
CA ALA A 70 11.59 -7.28 5.51
C ALA A 70 11.22 -6.37 4.34
N MET A 71 12.18 -5.62 3.78
CA MET A 71 11.94 -4.79 2.61
C MET A 71 11.55 -5.62 1.37
N LEU A 72 12.28 -6.70 1.09
CA LEU A 72 11.95 -7.61 0.00
C LEU A 72 10.61 -8.32 0.25
N GLY A 73 10.37 -8.80 1.47
CA GLY A 73 9.10 -9.42 1.84
C GLY A 73 7.92 -8.46 1.66
N THR A 74 8.06 -7.20 2.07
CA THR A 74 7.06 -6.16 1.86
C THR A 74 6.79 -5.93 0.37
N ALA A 75 7.85 -5.77 -0.43
CA ALA A 75 7.73 -5.55 -1.87
C ALA A 75 7.02 -6.74 -2.55
N VAL A 76 7.46 -7.96 -2.26
CA VAL A 76 6.86 -9.18 -2.84
C VAL A 76 5.39 -9.31 -2.44
N LEU A 77 5.05 -9.17 -1.16
CA LEU A 77 3.67 -9.31 -0.69
C LEU A 77 2.75 -8.23 -1.28
N ALA A 78 3.18 -6.96 -1.28
CA ALA A 78 2.35 -5.88 -1.79
C ALA A 78 2.16 -5.95 -3.31
N VAL A 79 3.22 -6.22 -4.07
CA VAL A 79 3.12 -6.36 -5.54
C VAL A 79 2.32 -7.61 -5.92
N SER A 80 2.51 -8.73 -5.21
CA SER A 80 1.71 -9.94 -5.45
C SER A 80 0.22 -9.69 -5.18
N LEU A 81 -0.12 -8.91 -4.16
CA LEU A 81 -1.50 -8.54 -3.89
C LEU A 81 -2.09 -7.73 -5.06
N GLY A 82 -1.35 -6.77 -5.61
CA GLY A 82 -1.76 -6.01 -6.79
C GLY A 82 -2.04 -6.92 -7.98
N ILE A 83 -1.10 -7.79 -8.32
CA ILE A 83 -1.26 -8.75 -9.42
C ILE A 83 -2.49 -9.66 -9.21
N VAL A 84 -2.69 -10.17 -8.00
CA VAL A 84 -3.86 -11.01 -7.68
C VAL A 84 -5.16 -10.24 -7.88
N ILE A 85 -5.21 -8.98 -7.44
CA ILE A 85 -6.40 -8.13 -7.61
C ILE A 85 -6.68 -7.91 -9.10
N GLU A 86 -5.67 -7.58 -9.91
CA GLU A 86 -5.81 -7.44 -11.36
C GLU A 86 -6.37 -8.71 -12.02
N LEU A 87 -5.86 -9.88 -11.63
CA LEU A 87 -6.35 -11.17 -12.14
C LEU A 87 -7.80 -11.45 -11.73
N VAL A 88 -8.20 -11.02 -10.53
CA VAL A 88 -9.59 -11.15 -10.05
C VAL A 88 -10.50 -10.16 -10.77
N GLN A 89 -10.01 -8.98 -11.12
CA GLN A 89 -10.76 -7.93 -11.83
C GLN A 89 -10.94 -8.25 -13.31
N ALA A 90 -10.01 -8.95 -13.94
CA ALA A 90 -10.02 -9.24 -15.37
C ALA A 90 -11.35 -9.81 -15.92
N PRO A 91 -12.08 -10.71 -15.21
CA PRO A 91 -13.38 -11.21 -15.67
C PRO A 91 -14.55 -10.29 -15.32
N LEU A 92 -14.36 -9.17 -14.59
CA LEU A 92 -15.45 -8.32 -14.14
C LEU A 92 -15.85 -7.31 -15.23
N PRO A 93 -17.12 -7.31 -15.69
CA PRO A 93 -17.56 -6.50 -16.83
C PRO A 93 -17.57 -4.99 -16.56
N TYR A 94 -17.40 -4.58 -15.32
CA TYR A 94 -17.35 -3.18 -14.86
C TYR A 94 -15.94 -2.72 -14.49
N ARG A 95 -14.90 -3.51 -14.81
CA ARG A 95 -13.49 -3.17 -14.54
C ARG A 95 -12.67 -3.33 -15.81
N ASP A 96 -11.91 -2.30 -16.10
CA ASP A 96 -10.89 -2.37 -17.15
C ASP A 96 -9.58 -2.81 -16.48
N CYS A 97 -9.14 -4.03 -16.81
CA CYS A 97 -7.83 -4.52 -16.38
C CYS A 97 -6.76 -3.75 -17.14
N GLN A 98 -6.06 -2.86 -16.46
CA GLN A 98 -4.99 -2.06 -17.07
C GLN A 98 -3.64 -2.47 -16.47
N PHE A 99 -2.76 -3.04 -17.28
CA PHE A 99 -1.36 -3.32 -16.86
C PHE A 99 -0.63 -2.09 -16.31
N GLY A 100 -1.09 -0.88 -16.68
CA GLY A 100 -0.61 0.37 -16.11
C GLY A 100 -0.79 0.47 -14.60
N ASP A 101 -1.89 -0.06 -14.07
CA ASP A 101 -2.19 -0.01 -12.64
C ASP A 101 -1.19 -0.84 -11.82
N ALA A 102 -0.71 -1.97 -12.33
CA ALA A 102 0.35 -2.74 -11.69
C ALA A 102 1.68 -1.96 -11.57
N LEU A 103 2.00 -1.10 -12.56
CA LEU A 103 3.17 -0.23 -12.49
C LEU A 103 2.97 0.90 -11.48
N VAL A 104 1.78 1.45 -11.42
CA VAL A 104 1.40 2.50 -10.44
C VAL A 104 1.44 1.93 -9.03
N ASP A 105 0.94 0.72 -8.80
CA ASP A 105 1.01 0.00 -7.54
C ASP A 105 2.46 -0.24 -7.11
N ALA A 106 3.31 -0.72 -8.03
CA ALA A 106 4.74 -0.94 -7.77
C ALA A 106 5.47 0.37 -7.42
N ALA A 107 5.14 1.46 -8.08
CA ALA A 107 5.68 2.79 -7.77
C ALA A 107 5.21 3.26 -6.37
N GLY A 108 3.95 3.02 -6.01
CA GLY A 108 3.41 3.26 -4.67
C GLY A 108 4.17 2.46 -3.60
N VAL A 109 4.39 1.17 -3.85
CA VAL A 109 5.18 0.30 -2.95
C VAL A 109 6.59 0.86 -2.76
N ALA A 110 7.27 1.26 -3.83
CA ALA A 110 8.61 1.85 -3.77
C ALA A 110 8.62 3.12 -2.92
N LEU A 111 7.66 4.02 -3.11
CA LEU A 111 7.52 5.22 -2.28
C LEU A 111 7.29 4.86 -0.80
N GLY A 112 6.39 3.93 -0.50
CA GLY A 112 6.11 3.48 0.87
C GLY A 112 7.37 2.95 1.58
N LEU A 113 8.21 2.18 0.88
CA LEU A 113 9.48 1.68 1.40
C LEU A 113 10.52 2.78 1.60
N VAL A 114 10.56 3.78 0.71
CA VAL A 114 11.44 4.96 0.87
C VAL A 114 11.03 5.77 2.10
N VAL A 115 9.74 6.06 2.24
CA VAL A 115 9.20 6.79 3.40
C VAL A 115 9.44 6.03 4.70
N PHE A 116 9.20 4.70 4.71
CA PHE A 116 9.53 3.85 5.85
C PHE A 116 11.02 3.94 6.22
N SER A 117 11.91 3.82 5.23
CA SER A 117 13.35 3.86 5.46
C SER A 117 13.81 5.21 6.02
N ALA A 118 13.25 6.32 5.53
CA ALA A 118 13.52 7.65 6.04
C ALA A 118 13.02 7.82 7.48
N ALA A 119 11.80 7.40 7.76
CA ALA A 119 11.19 7.46 9.09
C ALA A 119 11.95 6.59 10.11
N ALA A 120 12.36 5.39 9.73
CA ALA A 120 13.13 4.48 10.59
C ALA A 120 14.52 5.05 10.93
N ARG A 121 15.21 5.65 9.95
CA ARG A 121 16.48 6.34 10.17
C ARG A 121 16.33 7.55 11.11
N ALA A 122 15.31 8.37 10.91
CA ALA A 122 15.01 9.52 11.76
C ALA A 122 14.71 9.09 13.21
N ARG A 123 13.97 7.97 13.37
CA ARG A 123 13.66 7.37 14.67
C ARG A 123 14.90 6.82 15.37
N GLY A 124 15.81 6.19 14.63
CA GLY A 124 17.07 5.66 15.15
C GLY A 124 18.05 6.74 15.62
N ARG A 125 18.01 7.94 14.99
CA ARG A 125 18.88 9.09 15.34
C ARG A 125 18.44 9.87 16.57
N ARG A 126 17.26 9.59 17.15
CA ARG A 126 16.80 10.28 18.36
C ARG A 126 17.71 9.94 19.54
N PRO A 127 18.20 10.93 20.30
CA PRO A 127 19.04 10.71 21.47
C PRO A 127 18.36 9.80 22.50
N ARG A 128 19.14 8.95 23.13
CA ARG A 128 18.65 7.90 24.06
C ARG A 128 17.84 8.47 25.25
N TRP A 129 18.13 9.70 25.67
CA TRP A 129 17.45 10.37 26.78
C TRP A 129 16.01 10.82 26.47
N ARG A 130 15.60 10.84 25.19
CA ARG A 130 14.20 11.10 24.78
C ARG A 130 13.33 9.83 24.67
N ARG A 131 13.84 8.69 25.07
CA ARG A 131 13.13 7.39 24.94
C ARG A 131 12.50 6.91 26.27
N GLY A 132 12.51 7.77 27.31
CA GLY A 132 11.83 7.52 28.58
C GLY A 132 10.36 7.94 28.56
#